data_3eb608639f6216df70d1e7c745211947
#
_entry.id   3eb608639f6216df70d1e7c745211947
#
_cell.length_a   1.000
_cell.length_b   1.000
_cell.length_c   1.000
_cell.angle_alpha   90.00
_cell.angle_beta   90.00
_cell.angle_gamma   90.00
#
_symmetry.space_group_name_H-M   'P 1'
#
loop_
_entity.id
_entity.type
_entity.pdbx_description
1 polymer ?
#
loop_
_entity_poly.entity_id
_entity_poly.type
_entity_poly.pdbx_seq_one_letter_code
_entity_poly.pdbx_strand_id
1 'polypeptide(L)'
;RSSAASDVYKRQVNTSGNLMYIDFQLANGMTAYSNNGISTDVTVAIESVEDQQGDIFSYNSATSSVTITDQVHTLGDVSGDGKINLVDVLYVIQYYNNTKTFTNAEKTAADVNRDGKVDLTDALKILQYYNGAIKTLY
;
A
#
# COMPACT_ATOMS: atom_id res chain seq x y z
N ARG A 1 -19.40 -11.49 -5.87
CA ARG A 1 -19.83 -11.39 -4.47
C ARG A 1 -18.63 -11.50 -3.57
N SER A 2 -18.27 -10.41 -2.93
CA SER A 2 -17.29 -10.41 -1.85
C SER A 2 -18.00 -10.94 -0.60
N SER A 3 -17.64 -12.13 -0.17
CA SER A 3 -18.00 -12.65 1.13
C SER A 3 -16.90 -12.25 2.10
N ALA A 4 -16.98 -11.06 2.66
CA ALA A 4 -16.21 -10.72 3.84
C ALA A 4 -16.95 -11.35 5.02
N ALA A 5 -16.35 -12.36 5.63
CA ALA A 5 -16.81 -12.86 6.92
C ALA A 5 -16.54 -11.75 7.94
N SER A 6 -17.61 -11.10 8.37
CA SER A 6 -17.58 -10.11 9.42
C SER A 6 -17.69 -10.82 10.76
N ASP A 7 -16.59 -10.94 11.48
CA ASP A 7 -16.65 -11.23 12.90
C ASP A 7 -17.09 -9.95 13.64
N VAL A 8 -18.36 -9.87 13.92
CA VAL A 8 -18.94 -8.77 14.70
C VAL A 8 -18.70 -9.06 16.18
N TYR A 9 -17.69 -8.43 16.76
CA TYR A 9 -17.52 -8.43 18.20
C TYR A 9 -18.48 -7.40 18.82
N LYS A 10 -19.52 -7.88 19.49
CA LYS A 10 -20.36 -7.03 20.35
C LYS A 10 -19.56 -6.66 21.59
N ARG A 11 -19.05 -5.46 21.66
CA ARG A 11 -18.43 -4.91 22.86
C ARG A 11 -19.33 -3.83 23.43
N GLN A 12 -19.73 -3.99 24.69
CA GLN A 12 -20.48 -2.98 25.44
C GLN A 12 -19.54 -1.80 25.73
N VAL A 13 -19.90 -0.60 25.32
CA VAL A 13 -19.08 0.62 25.53
C VAL A 13 -19.80 1.50 26.51
N ASN A 14 -19.19 1.71 27.67
CA ASN A 14 -19.73 2.59 28.74
C ASN A 14 -19.07 3.97 28.79
N THR A 15 -18.23 4.33 27.81
CA THR A 15 -17.48 5.59 27.78
C THR A 15 -17.44 6.17 26.37
N SER A 16 -17.24 7.48 26.27
CA SER A 16 -16.99 8.15 25.00
C SER A 16 -15.73 7.58 24.33
N GLY A 17 -15.85 7.04 23.13
CA GLY A 17 -14.75 6.44 22.38
C GLY A 17 -15.24 5.74 21.11
N ASN A 18 -14.34 5.04 20.45
CA ASN A 18 -14.69 4.26 19.26
C ASN A 18 -15.53 3.03 19.67
N LEU A 19 -16.72 2.95 19.11
CA LEU A 19 -17.64 1.85 19.37
C LEU A 19 -17.23 0.54 18.69
N MET A 20 -16.56 0.65 17.55
CA MET A 20 -16.24 -0.49 16.69
C MET A 20 -15.00 -0.22 15.86
N TYR A 21 -14.19 -1.25 15.69
CA TYR A 21 -13.13 -1.30 14.70
C TYR A 21 -13.51 -2.34 13.65
N ILE A 22 -13.41 -1.98 12.39
CA ILE A 22 -13.62 -2.89 11.28
C ILE A 22 -12.31 -3.00 10.52
N ASP A 23 -11.73 -4.20 10.51
CA ASP A 23 -10.54 -4.50 9.73
C ASP A 23 -10.96 -5.04 8.36
N PHE A 24 -10.48 -4.39 7.31
CA PHE A 24 -10.68 -4.84 5.94
C PHE A 24 -9.41 -5.50 5.44
N GLN A 25 -9.53 -6.71 4.94
CA GLN A 25 -8.46 -7.38 4.25
C GLN A 25 -8.77 -7.44 2.75
N LEU A 26 -7.82 -6.98 1.93
CA LEU A 26 -7.94 -7.13 0.48
C LEU A 26 -7.92 -8.62 0.11
N ALA A 27 -8.84 -9.02 -0.75
CA ALA A 27 -8.85 -10.37 -1.27
C ALA A 27 -7.54 -10.68 -2.01
N ASN A 28 -7.01 -11.89 -1.83
CA ASN A 28 -5.81 -12.33 -2.53
C ASN A 28 -5.99 -12.18 -4.04
N GLY A 29 -5.04 -11.49 -4.68
CA GLY A 29 -5.05 -11.23 -6.12
C GLY A 29 -5.68 -9.88 -6.53
N MET A 30 -6.16 -9.07 -5.58
CA MET A 30 -6.49 -7.68 -5.87
C MET A 30 -5.18 -6.87 -5.91
N THR A 31 -4.74 -6.58 -7.10
CA THR A 31 -3.69 -5.59 -7.36
C THR A 31 -4.33 -4.33 -7.91
N ALA A 32 -3.82 -3.17 -7.55
CA ALA A 32 -4.20 -1.94 -8.23
C ALA A 32 -3.81 -2.07 -9.71
N TYR A 33 -4.85 -2.25 -10.56
CA TYR A 33 -4.63 -2.38 -11.99
C TYR A 33 -4.68 -0.97 -12.58
N SER A 34 -3.55 -0.51 -13.05
CA SER A 34 -3.31 0.73 -13.78
C SER A 34 -2.77 1.92 -12.95
N ASN A 35 -2.06 2.76 -13.67
CA ASN A 35 -1.28 3.93 -13.23
C ASN A 35 -2.05 5.04 -12.47
N ASN A 36 -3.30 4.83 -12.09
CA ASN A 36 -4.14 5.89 -11.51
C ASN A 36 -4.69 5.56 -10.12
N GLY A 37 -4.30 4.42 -9.52
CA GLY A 37 -4.92 3.97 -8.28
C GLY A 37 -6.42 3.63 -8.45
N ILE A 38 -6.93 2.75 -7.61
CA ILE A 38 -8.35 2.47 -7.52
C ILE A 38 -8.86 3.15 -6.26
N SER A 39 -9.76 4.11 -6.43
CA SER A 39 -10.50 4.69 -5.31
C SER A 39 -11.86 4.03 -5.25
N THR A 40 -12.25 3.56 -4.08
CA THR A 40 -13.60 3.09 -3.82
C THR A 40 -14.13 3.71 -2.54
N ASP A 41 -15.37 4.11 -2.57
CA ASP A 41 -16.05 4.59 -1.38
C ASP A 41 -16.51 3.38 -0.56
N VAL A 42 -16.04 3.31 0.68
CA VAL A 42 -16.53 2.36 1.65
C VAL A 42 -17.57 3.06 2.49
N THR A 43 -18.83 2.70 2.29
CA THR A 43 -19.92 3.21 3.09
C THR A 43 -20.24 2.22 4.18
N VAL A 44 -20.09 2.63 5.42
CA VAL A 44 -20.57 1.88 6.57
C VAL A 44 -21.96 2.42 6.90
N ALA A 45 -22.97 1.65 6.57
CA ALA A 45 -24.35 1.95 6.97
C ALA A 45 -24.63 1.27 8.32
N ILE A 46 -24.96 2.07 9.31
CA ILE A 46 -25.44 1.57 10.59
C ILE A 46 -26.97 1.58 10.49
N GLU A 47 -27.59 0.43 10.52
CA GLU A 47 -29.04 0.31 10.39
C GLU A 47 -29.75 0.64 11.72
N SER A 48 -29.19 0.18 12.83
CA SER A 48 -29.68 0.52 14.18
C SER A 48 -28.58 0.38 15.21
N VAL A 49 -28.69 1.13 16.29
CA VAL A 49 -27.90 0.93 17.50
C VAL A 49 -28.91 0.74 18.63
N GLU A 50 -28.94 -0.45 19.19
CA GLU A 50 -29.89 -0.86 20.20
C GLU A 50 -29.14 -1.26 21.48
N ASP A 51 -29.75 -1.00 22.63
CA ASP A 51 -29.27 -1.59 23.88
C ASP A 51 -29.81 -3.01 24.09
N GLN A 52 -29.49 -3.60 25.25
CA GLN A 52 -30.00 -4.95 25.60
C GLN A 52 -31.49 -5.01 25.82
N GLN A 53 -32.15 -3.88 25.99
CA GLN A 53 -33.58 -3.71 26.16
C GLN A 53 -34.30 -3.47 24.84
N GLY A 54 -33.54 -3.21 23.76
CA GLY A 54 -34.10 -2.94 22.43
C GLY A 54 -34.38 -1.46 22.21
N ASP A 55 -33.89 -0.57 23.08
CA ASP A 55 -34.04 0.87 22.90
C ASP A 55 -33.07 1.36 21.82
N ILE A 56 -33.62 2.07 20.84
CA ILE A 56 -32.83 2.59 19.68
C ILE A 56 -32.20 3.93 20.03
N PHE A 57 -30.88 4.02 19.84
CA PHE A 57 -30.13 5.27 20.01
C PHE A 57 -29.95 5.98 18.67
N SER A 58 -30.01 7.32 18.73
CA SER A 58 -29.64 8.14 17.58
C SER A 58 -28.13 8.08 17.35
N TYR A 59 -27.71 7.93 16.11
CA TYR A 59 -26.31 7.86 15.70
C TYR A 59 -26.06 8.73 14.47
N ASN A 60 -24.81 9.13 14.29
CA ASN A 60 -24.37 9.81 13.08
C ASN A 60 -23.63 8.81 12.19
N SER A 61 -24.06 8.66 10.94
CA SER A 61 -23.32 7.90 9.95
C SER A 61 -22.17 8.75 9.38
N ALA A 62 -21.04 8.11 9.14
CA ALA A 62 -19.92 8.73 8.45
C ALA A 62 -19.56 7.92 7.21
N THR A 63 -19.30 8.62 6.12
CA THR A 63 -18.76 8.02 4.89
C THR A 63 -17.26 8.32 4.84
N SER A 64 -16.46 7.31 4.58
CA SER A 64 -15.02 7.47 4.36
C SER A 64 -14.64 6.80 3.05
N SER A 65 -13.76 7.44 2.29
CA SER A 65 -13.19 6.87 1.08
C SER A 65 -11.86 6.19 1.39
N VAL A 66 -11.68 4.99 0.89
CA VAL A 66 -10.41 4.27 0.91
C VAL A 66 -9.82 4.32 -0.50
N THR A 67 -8.68 4.94 -0.62
CA THR A 67 -7.93 4.98 -1.89
C THR A 67 -6.83 3.92 -1.82
N ILE A 68 -6.91 2.96 -2.74
CA ILE A 68 -5.84 1.98 -2.95
C ILE A 68 -4.93 2.58 -4.02
N THR A 69 -3.78 3.06 -3.59
CA THR A 69 -2.78 3.62 -4.49
C THR A 69 -1.68 2.58 -4.68
N ASP A 70 -1.48 2.12 -5.90
CA ASP A 70 -0.26 1.41 -6.26
C ASP A 70 0.83 2.44 -6.51
N GLN A 71 1.95 2.32 -5.85
CA GLN A 71 3.10 3.14 -6.19
C GLN A 71 3.62 2.70 -7.56
N VAL A 72 3.58 3.63 -8.51
CA VAL A 72 4.13 3.38 -9.85
C VAL A 72 5.65 3.45 -9.75
N HIS A 73 6.28 2.30 -9.72
CA HIS A 73 7.72 2.20 -9.80
C HIS A 73 8.16 2.25 -11.26
N THR A 74 8.82 3.33 -11.66
CA THR A 74 9.51 3.38 -12.95
C THR A 74 10.92 2.81 -12.83
N LEU A 75 11.55 2.47 -13.95
CA LEU A 75 12.89 1.90 -13.93
C LEU A 75 13.88 2.85 -13.23
N GLY A 76 14.50 2.40 -12.14
CA GLY A 76 15.38 3.16 -11.29
C GLY A 76 14.73 3.89 -10.12
N ASP A 77 13.39 4.10 -10.15
CA ASP A 77 12.61 4.64 -9.04
C ASP A 77 12.09 3.48 -8.17
N VAL A 78 12.98 2.94 -7.36
CA VAL A 78 12.70 1.78 -6.51
C VAL A 78 11.85 2.16 -5.31
N SER A 79 11.96 3.39 -4.86
CA SER A 79 11.18 3.93 -3.73
C SER A 79 9.73 4.25 -4.11
N GLY A 80 9.45 4.48 -5.41
CA GLY A 80 8.12 4.86 -5.92
C GLY A 80 7.75 6.31 -5.61
N ASP A 81 8.73 7.18 -5.33
CA ASP A 81 8.48 8.59 -5.02
C ASP A 81 8.42 9.49 -6.28
N GLY A 82 8.56 8.90 -7.46
CA GLY A 82 8.56 9.58 -8.77
C GLY A 82 9.89 10.21 -9.13
N LYS A 83 10.96 9.89 -8.41
CA LYS A 83 12.32 10.42 -8.65
C LYS A 83 13.33 9.30 -8.57
N ILE A 84 14.41 9.44 -9.36
CA ILE A 84 15.58 8.55 -9.26
C ILE A 84 16.66 9.29 -8.49
N ASN A 85 16.97 8.83 -7.29
CA ASN A 85 17.86 9.52 -6.36
C ASN A 85 18.62 8.55 -5.44
N LEU A 86 19.28 9.08 -4.42
CA LEU A 86 20.08 8.26 -3.49
C LEU A 86 19.23 7.33 -2.60
N VAL A 87 17.94 7.60 -2.44
CA VAL A 87 17.04 6.73 -1.68
C VAL A 87 16.87 5.40 -2.41
N ASP A 88 16.79 5.43 -3.75
CA ASP A 88 16.65 4.23 -4.57
C ASP A 88 17.93 3.38 -4.51
N VAL A 89 19.09 4.03 -4.57
CA VAL A 89 20.39 3.37 -4.37
C VAL A 89 20.42 2.66 -3.01
N LEU A 90 19.98 3.35 -1.96
CA LEU A 90 19.93 2.80 -0.61
C LEU A 90 18.98 1.60 -0.52
N TYR A 91 17.81 1.65 -1.17
CA TYR A 91 16.86 0.55 -1.20
C TYR A 91 17.44 -0.69 -1.85
N VAL A 92 18.12 -0.55 -2.99
CA VAL A 92 18.80 -1.68 -3.65
C VAL A 92 19.88 -2.29 -2.75
N ILE A 93 20.68 -1.46 -2.07
CA ILE A 93 21.70 -1.94 -1.13
C ILE A 93 21.08 -2.67 0.05
N GLN A 94 19.97 -2.16 0.61
CA GLN A 94 19.25 -2.81 1.69
C GLN A 94 18.66 -4.15 1.26
N TYR A 95 18.11 -4.23 0.06
CA TYR A 95 17.62 -5.47 -0.52
C TYR A 95 18.75 -6.49 -0.69
N TYR A 96 19.86 -6.08 -1.29
CA TYR A 96 21.03 -6.93 -1.47
C TYR A 96 21.58 -7.49 -0.15
N ASN A 97 21.57 -6.68 0.90
CA ASN A 97 21.99 -7.08 2.25
C ASN A 97 20.90 -7.84 3.04
N ASN A 98 19.76 -8.17 2.43
CA ASN A 98 18.61 -8.83 3.07
C ASN A 98 18.02 -8.06 4.26
N THR A 99 18.20 -6.74 4.32
CA THR A 99 17.63 -5.88 5.36
C THR A 99 16.30 -5.25 4.94
N LYS A 100 15.94 -5.37 3.67
CA LYS A 100 14.66 -4.95 3.09
C LYS A 100 14.16 -6.03 2.13
N THR A 101 12.86 -6.27 2.13
CA THR A 101 12.20 -7.12 1.14
C THR A 101 11.59 -6.27 0.04
N PHE A 102 11.60 -6.74 -1.20
CA PHE A 102 11.01 -6.07 -2.34
C PHE A 102 9.78 -6.81 -2.86
N THR A 103 8.78 -6.04 -3.23
CA THR A 103 7.66 -6.50 -4.08
C THR A 103 8.15 -6.80 -5.49
N ASN A 104 7.32 -7.42 -6.32
CA ASN A 104 7.68 -7.65 -7.72
C ASN A 104 7.86 -6.35 -8.50
N ALA A 105 7.08 -5.31 -8.19
CA ALA A 105 7.20 -4.00 -8.81
C ALA A 105 8.55 -3.33 -8.46
N GLU A 106 8.92 -3.33 -7.16
CA GLU A 106 10.22 -2.82 -6.72
C GLU A 106 11.40 -3.58 -7.35
N LYS A 107 11.32 -4.92 -7.46
CA LYS A 107 12.36 -5.71 -8.14
C LYS A 107 12.50 -5.35 -9.61
N THR A 108 11.39 -5.16 -10.30
CA THR A 108 11.40 -4.76 -11.72
C THR A 108 12.01 -3.36 -11.90
N ALA A 109 11.71 -2.43 -11.00
CA ALA A 109 12.28 -1.09 -11.03
C ALA A 109 13.76 -1.08 -10.66
N ALA A 110 14.18 -1.98 -9.77
CA ALA A 110 15.55 -2.07 -9.28
C ALA A 110 16.52 -2.75 -10.26
N ASP A 111 16.03 -3.72 -11.05
CA ASP A 111 16.85 -4.42 -12.07
C ASP A 111 17.03 -3.52 -13.30
N VAL A 112 17.88 -2.49 -13.13
CA VAL A 112 18.08 -1.45 -14.15
C VAL A 112 18.99 -1.90 -15.30
N ASN A 113 19.74 -2.98 -15.12
CA ASN A 113 20.55 -3.59 -16.16
C ASN A 113 19.84 -4.72 -16.91
N ARG A 114 18.67 -5.16 -16.41
CA ARG A 114 17.80 -6.18 -16.97
C ARG A 114 18.47 -7.55 -17.09
N ASP A 115 19.33 -7.89 -16.14
CA ASP A 115 19.95 -9.23 -16.10
C ASP A 115 19.15 -10.25 -15.30
N GLY A 116 18.02 -9.85 -14.74
CA GLY A 116 17.10 -10.67 -13.95
C GLY A 116 17.51 -10.79 -12.47
N LYS A 117 18.47 -9.99 -12.03
CA LYS A 117 18.91 -9.92 -10.63
C LYS A 117 18.84 -8.49 -10.13
N VAL A 118 18.77 -8.35 -8.82
CA VAL A 118 18.88 -7.06 -8.16
C VAL A 118 20.09 -7.10 -7.26
N ASP A 119 21.15 -6.40 -7.66
CA ASP A 119 22.43 -6.41 -6.95
C ASP A 119 23.14 -5.04 -6.93
N LEU A 120 24.40 -5.03 -6.50
CA LEU A 120 25.17 -3.79 -6.39
C LEU A 120 25.49 -3.17 -7.75
N THR A 121 25.41 -3.92 -8.84
CA THR A 121 25.60 -3.38 -10.19
C THR A 121 24.45 -2.43 -10.54
N ASP A 122 23.23 -2.78 -10.14
CA ASP A 122 22.06 -1.91 -10.31
C ASP A 122 22.18 -0.65 -9.46
N ALA A 123 22.54 -0.81 -8.19
CA ALA A 123 22.77 0.32 -7.30
C ALA A 123 23.80 1.30 -7.90
N LEU A 124 24.88 0.77 -8.47
CA LEU A 124 25.90 1.58 -9.13
C LEU A 124 25.35 2.31 -10.37
N LYS A 125 24.56 1.64 -11.20
CA LYS A 125 23.94 2.26 -12.38
C LYS A 125 22.95 3.35 -12.00
N ILE A 126 22.13 3.15 -10.98
CA ILE A 126 21.21 4.18 -10.44
C ILE A 126 22.02 5.39 -9.96
N LEU A 127 23.11 5.16 -9.22
CA LEU A 127 24.00 6.22 -8.76
C LEU A 127 24.65 6.98 -9.91
N GLN A 128 25.12 6.28 -10.95
CA GLN A 128 25.71 6.89 -12.13
C GLN A 128 24.70 7.74 -12.91
N TYR A 129 23.46 7.27 -13.01
CA TYR A 129 22.37 8.02 -13.62
C TYR A 129 22.05 9.28 -12.81
N TYR A 130 21.89 9.15 -11.50
CA TYR A 130 21.64 10.27 -10.59
C TYR A 130 22.72 11.34 -10.69
N ASN A 131 23.99 10.96 -10.76
CA ASN A 131 25.12 11.88 -10.90
C ASN A 131 25.33 12.40 -12.33
N GLY A 132 24.51 11.96 -13.29
CA GLY A 132 24.62 12.36 -14.69
C GLY A 132 25.82 11.75 -15.45
N ALA A 133 26.48 10.75 -14.86
CA ALA A 133 27.58 10.02 -15.52
C ALA A 133 27.06 9.16 -16.70
N ILE A 134 25.85 8.65 -16.61
CA ILE A 134 25.14 7.98 -17.70
C ILE A 134 23.81 8.71 -17.95
N LYS A 135 23.31 8.59 -19.18
CA LYS A 135 22.06 9.26 -19.59
C LYS A 135 20.86 8.32 -19.64
N THR A 136 21.12 7.02 -19.59
CA THR A 136 20.09 5.95 -19.61
C THR A 136 20.49 4.87 -18.62
N LEU A 137 19.48 4.16 -18.10
CA LEU A 137 19.69 3.07 -17.12
C LEU A 137 19.91 1.70 -17.78
N TYR A 138 19.66 1.58 -19.07
CA TYR A 138 19.78 0.33 -19.84
C TYR A 138 20.74 0.49 -21.02
#